data_dea75c5aed46145a80291cbbb4d3f736
#
_entry.id   dea75c5aed46145a80291cbbb4d3f736
#
_cell.length_a   1.000
_cell.length_b   1.000
_cell.length_c   1.000
_cell.angle_alpha   90.00
_cell.angle_beta   90.00
_cell.angle_gamma   90.00
#
_symmetry.space_group_name_H-M   'P 1'
#
loop_
_entity.id
_entity.type
_entity.pdbx_description
1 polymer ?
#
loop_
_entity_poly.entity_id
_entity_poly.type
_entity_poly.pdbx_seq_one_letter_code
_entity_poly.pdbx_strand_id
1 'polypeptide(L)'
;MIERIDSLQKDVIHCLQQPFAPFPAILYCISTIDLMGALCAGQVANKDPTTGKRIFVDTTANSAKYMRNYIGYTEQQSDLIIQIFRHELVHLAQPRLTFSYKNKVVTWEYVHECTSKHLLIEDLPSNTKHYIKTD
;
A
#
# COMPACT_ATOMS: atom_id res chain seq x y z
N MET A 1 -8.21 16.28 11.85
CA MET A 1 -7.68 14.94 11.46
C MET A 1 -8.79 13.96 11.15
N ILE A 2 -9.82 13.83 11.99
CA ILE A 2 -10.98 12.94 11.74
C ILE A 2 -11.66 13.28 10.42
N GLU A 3 -11.99 14.54 10.18
CA GLU A 3 -12.61 15.00 8.93
C GLU A 3 -11.83 14.60 7.66
N ARG A 4 -10.49 14.57 7.74
CA ARG A 4 -9.65 14.15 6.62
C ARG A 4 -9.74 12.65 6.36
N ILE A 5 -9.82 11.84 7.42
CA ILE A 5 -10.00 10.38 7.29
C ILE A 5 -11.37 10.08 6.70
N ASP A 6 -12.42 10.76 7.17
CA ASP A 6 -13.78 10.62 6.64
C ASP A 6 -13.86 11.03 5.15
N SER A 7 -13.14 12.09 4.77
CA SER A 7 -13.05 12.52 3.37
C SER A 7 -12.37 11.45 2.51
N LEU A 8 -11.21 10.93 2.96
CA LEU A 8 -10.49 9.88 2.24
C LEU A 8 -11.35 8.60 2.08
N GLN A 9 -12.09 8.22 3.12
CA GLN A 9 -12.99 7.08 3.04
C GLN A 9 -14.09 7.29 1.98
N LYS A 10 -14.68 8.48 1.93
CA LYS A 10 -15.69 8.82 0.90
C LYS A 10 -15.09 8.79 -0.50
N ASP A 11 -13.87 9.30 -0.68
CA ASP A 11 -13.17 9.28 -1.97
C ASP A 11 -12.89 7.85 -2.43
N VAL A 12 -12.44 6.97 -1.53
CA VAL A 12 -12.26 5.53 -1.83
C VAL A 12 -13.57 4.91 -2.27
N ILE A 13 -14.65 5.11 -1.50
CA ILE A 13 -15.99 4.57 -1.85
C ILE A 13 -16.43 5.07 -3.21
N HIS A 14 -16.23 6.36 -3.53
CA HIS A 14 -16.55 6.93 -4.84
C HIS A 14 -15.77 6.27 -5.98
N CYS A 15 -14.48 6.00 -5.78
CA CYS A 15 -13.65 5.33 -6.77
C CYS A 15 -14.07 3.87 -7.01
N LEU A 16 -14.73 3.23 -6.05
CA LEU A 16 -15.24 1.87 -6.17
C LEU A 16 -16.67 1.78 -6.73
N GLN A 17 -17.32 2.93 -6.95
CA GLN A 17 -18.61 3.01 -7.66
C GLN A 17 -18.40 3.13 -9.18
N GLN A 18 -19.47 3.00 -9.95
CA GLN A 18 -19.41 3.18 -11.41
C GLN A 18 -19.25 4.67 -11.81
N PRO A 19 -18.32 5.01 -12.70
CA PRO A 19 -17.32 4.16 -13.37
C PRO A 19 -16.20 3.73 -12.41
N PHE A 20 -15.86 2.45 -12.41
CA PHE A 20 -14.92 1.85 -11.49
C PHE A 20 -13.48 2.33 -11.69
N ALA A 21 -12.85 2.86 -10.65
CA ALA A 21 -11.50 3.43 -10.69
C ALA A 21 -10.61 2.86 -9.56
N PRO A 22 -10.12 1.60 -9.68
CA PRO A 22 -9.38 0.93 -8.60
C PRO A 22 -8.04 1.61 -8.27
N PHE A 23 -7.32 2.13 -9.23
CA PHE A 23 -6.01 2.75 -8.99
C PHE A 23 -6.07 4.01 -8.13
N PRO A 24 -6.98 4.97 -8.36
CA PRO A 24 -7.20 6.04 -7.40
C PRO A 24 -7.58 5.54 -6.01
N ALA A 25 -8.44 4.53 -5.88
CA ALA A 25 -8.79 3.94 -4.59
C ALA A 25 -7.56 3.39 -3.86
N ILE A 26 -6.73 2.60 -4.54
CA ILE A 26 -5.47 2.07 -3.99
C ILE A 26 -4.52 3.20 -3.59
N LEU A 27 -4.40 4.26 -4.41
CA LEU A 27 -3.57 5.42 -4.10
C LEU A 27 -4.01 6.13 -2.82
N TYR A 28 -5.32 6.31 -2.62
CA TYR A 28 -5.87 6.86 -1.38
C TYR A 28 -5.56 5.98 -0.18
N CYS A 29 -5.71 4.66 -0.31
CA CYS A 29 -5.38 3.72 0.76
C CYS A 29 -3.89 3.78 1.13
N ILE A 30 -2.98 3.77 0.15
CA ILE A 30 -1.53 3.86 0.37
C ILE A 30 -1.15 5.18 1.03
N SER A 31 -1.72 6.30 0.56
CA SER A 31 -1.47 7.62 1.16
C SER A 31 -1.95 7.69 2.61
N THR A 32 -3.05 7.01 2.92
CA THR A 32 -3.56 6.90 4.29
C THR A 32 -2.63 6.05 5.16
N ILE A 33 -2.13 4.93 4.65
CA ILE A 33 -1.15 4.08 5.33
C ILE A 33 0.14 4.85 5.63
N ASP A 34 0.65 5.64 4.68
CA ASP A 34 1.84 6.48 4.88
C ASP A 34 1.59 7.53 5.98
N LEU A 35 0.45 8.19 5.99
CA LEU A 35 0.07 9.14 7.01
C LEU A 35 -0.03 8.48 8.39
N MET A 36 -0.74 7.36 8.48
CA MET A 36 -0.93 6.64 9.75
C MET A 36 0.38 6.06 10.26
N GLY A 37 1.22 5.55 9.38
CA GLY A 37 2.58 5.09 9.71
C GLY A 37 3.44 6.20 10.30
N ALA A 38 3.41 7.39 9.71
CA ALA A 38 4.12 8.56 10.21
C ALA A 38 3.57 9.03 11.58
N LEU A 39 2.25 9.07 11.76
CA LEU A 39 1.60 9.40 13.02
C LEU A 39 1.99 8.42 14.14
N CYS A 40 1.89 7.12 13.89
CA CYS A 40 2.25 6.08 14.85
C CYS A 40 3.73 6.08 15.22
N ALA A 41 4.60 6.51 14.31
CA ALA A 41 6.03 6.67 14.57
C ALA A 41 6.39 8.01 15.25
N GLY A 42 5.43 8.92 15.41
CA GLY A 42 5.68 10.28 15.90
C GLY A 42 6.49 11.15 14.91
N GLN A 43 6.54 10.75 13.63
CA GLN A 43 7.37 11.37 12.61
C GLN A 43 6.54 12.15 11.58
N VAL A 44 5.71 13.06 12.05
CA VAL A 44 4.83 13.88 11.22
C VAL A 44 5.46 15.18 10.71
N ALA A 45 6.65 15.52 11.21
CA ALA A 45 7.36 16.74 10.82
C ALA A 45 8.73 16.39 10.20
N ASN A 46 9.08 17.10 9.13
CA ASN A 46 10.39 16.95 8.49
C ASN A 46 11.49 17.77 9.17
N LYS A 47 11.15 18.49 10.24
CA LYS A 47 12.11 19.31 10.99
C LYS A 47 11.91 19.09 12.48
N ASP A 48 13.03 18.97 13.18
CA ASP A 48 13.06 18.99 14.63
C ASP A 48 12.56 20.37 15.13
N PRO A 49 11.51 20.41 15.97
CA PRO A 49 10.92 21.66 16.41
C PRO A 49 11.89 22.49 17.28
N THR A 50 12.89 21.86 17.90
CA THR A 50 13.85 22.51 18.81
C THR A 50 15.07 23.02 18.06
N THR A 51 15.62 22.24 17.15
CA THR A 51 16.87 22.56 16.45
C THR A 51 16.65 23.10 15.03
N GLY A 52 15.44 23.00 14.47
CA GLY A 52 15.10 23.35 13.10
C GLY A 52 15.78 22.47 12.04
N LYS A 53 16.57 21.47 12.44
CA LYS A 53 17.26 20.56 11.53
C LYS A 53 16.28 19.58 10.87
N ARG A 54 16.58 19.23 9.64
CA ARG A 54 15.81 18.24 8.88
C ARG A 54 15.93 16.87 9.54
N ILE A 55 14.78 16.25 9.83
CA ILE A 55 14.71 14.86 10.32
C ILE A 55 14.50 13.96 9.12
N PHE A 56 15.29 12.90 9.04
CA PHE A 56 15.04 11.84 8.05
C PHE A 56 13.83 11.02 8.53
N VAL A 57 12.78 11.00 7.71
CA VAL A 57 11.58 10.19 7.97
C VAL A 57 11.59 9.03 6.99
N ASP A 58 11.77 7.82 7.50
CA ASP A 58 11.63 6.60 6.69
C ASP A 58 10.15 6.22 6.56
N THR A 59 9.47 6.87 5.62
CA THR A 59 8.06 6.64 5.38
C THR A 59 7.77 5.19 4.97
N THR A 60 8.69 4.55 4.25
CA THR A 60 8.55 3.15 3.82
C THR A 60 8.55 2.19 5.01
N ALA A 61 9.53 2.33 5.90
CA ALA A 61 9.60 1.50 7.12
C ALA A 61 8.41 1.75 8.04
N ASN A 62 7.99 3.01 8.19
CA ASN A 62 6.83 3.37 9.01
C ASN A 62 5.53 2.77 8.47
N SER A 63 5.32 2.81 7.16
CA SER A 63 4.15 2.23 6.51
C SER A 63 4.13 0.71 6.63
N ALA A 64 5.29 0.04 6.42
CA ALA A 64 5.41 -1.39 6.62
C ALA A 64 5.11 -1.80 8.07
N LYS A 65 5.64 -1.06 9.04
CA LYS A 65 5.38 -1.29 10.46
C LYS A 65 3.90 -1.08 10.82
N TYR A 66 3.28 -0.05 10.27
CA TYR A 66 1.86 0.21 10.47
C TYR A 66 1.00 -0.92 9.90
N MET A 67 1.26 -1.36 8.69
CA MET A 67 0.55 -2.48 8.05
C MET A 67 0.63 -3.75 8.89
N ARG A 68 1.81 -4.09 9.41
CA ARG A 68 1.99 -5.29 10.23
C ARG A 68 1.32 -5.20 11.59
N ASN A 69 1.47 -4.08 12.27
CA ASN A 69 1.06 -3.95 13.68
C ASN A 69 -0.42 -3.64 13.85
N TYR A 70 -1.04 -2.96 12.88
CA TYR A 70 -2.41 -2.44 13.04
C TYR A 70 -3.39 -2.99 12.00
N ILE A 71 -2.94 -3.29 10.78
CA ILE A 71 -3.79 -3.91 9.76
C ILE A 71 -3.72 -5.44 9.85
N GLY A 72 -2.62 -5.99 10.39
CA GLY A 72 -2.45 -7.43 10.57
C GLY A 72 -1.84 -8.13 9.35
N TYR A 73 -1.22 -7.37 8.43
CA TYR A 73 -0.51 -7.96 7.29
C TYR A 73 0.77 -8.65 7.72
N THR A 74 1.12 -9.73 7.02
CA THR A 74 2.42 -10.37 7.16
C THR A 74 3.53 -9.47 6.63
N GLU A 75 4.79 -9.78 6.97
CA GLU A 75 5.96 -9.09 6.43
C GLU A 75 5.96 -9.15 4.90
N GLN A 76 5.72 -10.34 4.34
CA GLN A 76 5.69 -10.54 2.89
C GLN A 76 4.59 -9.70 2.22
N GLN A 77 3.37 -9.67 2.75
CA GLN A 77 2.28 -8.84 2.23
C GLN A 77 2.63 -7.35 2.26
N SER A 78 3.17 -6.88 3.39
CA SER A 78 3.58 -5.48 3.55
C SER A 78 4.65 -5.07 2.54
N ASP A 79 5.68 -5.91 2.36
CA ASP A 79 6.75 -5.67 1.40
C ASP A 79 6.24 -5.63 -0.04
N LEU A 80 5.36 -6.56 -0.40
CA LEU A 80 4.79 -6.65 -1.74
C LEU A 80 3.90 -5.45 -2.06
N ILE A 81 3.06 -5.01 -1.11
CA ILE A 81 2.24 -3.80 -1.26
C ILE A 81 3.12 -2.58 -1.54
N ILE A 82 4.20 -2.42 -0.79
CA ILE A 82 5.12 -1.30 -0.97
C ILE A 82 5.78 -1.35 -2.36
N GLN A 83 6.24 -2.51 -2.79
CA GLN A 83 6.94 -2.63 -4.06
C GLN A 83 6.02 -2.52 -5.27
N ILE A 84 4.81 -3.07 -5.20
CA ILE A 84 3.86 -3.07 -6.32
C ILE A 84 3.20 -1.70 -6.46
N PHE A 85 2.67 -1.18 -5.36
CA PHE A 85 1.77 -0.03 -5.41
C PHE A 85 2.45 1.26 -4.97
N ARG A 86 3.11 1.28 -3.79
CA ARG A 86 3.57 2.52 -3.22
C ARG A 86 4.59 3.25 -4.09
N HIS A 87 5.63 2.56 -4.56
CA HIS A 87 6.67 3.21 -5.34
C HIS A 87 6.19 3.60 -6.73
N GLU A 88 5.59 2.67 -7.45
CA GLU A 88 5.25 2.88 -8.86
C GLU A 88 3.95 3.68 -9.03
N LEU A 89 2.92 3.38 -8.22
CA LEU A 89 1.64 4.07 -8.35
C LEU A 89 1.75 5.56 -7.98
N VAL A 90 2.54 5.90 -6.96
CA VAL A 90 2.75 7.29 -6.54
C VAL A 90 3.54 8.09 -7.58
N HIS A 91 4.53 7.47 -8.24
CA HIS A 91 5.42 8.17 -9.16
C HIS A 91 5.01 8.04 -10.63
N LEU A 92 4.44 6.92 -11.03
CA LEU A 92 4.13 6.61 -12.43
C LEU A 92 2.63 6.48 -12.71
N ALA A 93 1.79 6.68 -11.70
CA ALA A 93 0.33 6.49 -11.76
C ALA A 93 -0.11 5.10 -12.22
N GLN A 94 0.76 4.10 -12.10
CA GLN A 94 0.46 2.70 -12.41
C GLN A 94 1.24 1.76 -11.49
N PRO A 95 0.65 0.63 -11.06
CA PRO A 95 1.35 -0.36 -10.27
C PRO A 95 2.41 -1.08 -11.07
N ARG A 96 3.44 -1.60 -10.40
CA ARG A 96 4.45 -2.45 -11.03
C ARG A 96 3.84 -3.80 -11.41
N LEU A 97 3.82 -4.12 -12.70
CA LEU A 97 3.18 -5.35 -13.19
C LEU A 97 3.96 -6.61 -12.86
N THR A 98 5.30 -6.54 -12.92
CA THR A 98 6.16 -7.72 -12.72
C THR A 98 7.48 -7.28 -12.10
N PHE A 99 7.98 -8.02 -11.12
CA PHE A 99 9.27 -7.76 -10.48
C PHE A 99 9.84 -9.02 -9.84
N SER A 100 11.12 -8.97 -9.44
CA SER A 100 11.77 -10.06 -8.71
C SER A 100 11.70 -9.80 -7.20
N TYR A 101 11.19 -10.78 -6.46
CA TYR A 101 11.15 -10.77 -5.00
C TYR A 101 11.63 -12.11 -4.45
N LYS A 102 12.70 -12.10 -3.64
CA LYS A 102 13.32 -13.32 -3.06
C LYS A 102 13.56 -14.42 -4.10
N ASN A 103 14.15 -14.04 -5.25
CA ASN A 103 14.43 -14.91 -6.40
C ASN A 103 13.21 -15.54 -7.10
N LYS A 104 12.02 -15.03 -6.84
CA LYS A 104 10.79 -15.41 -7.55
C LYS A 104 10.32 -14.23 -8.40
N VAL A 105 9.78 -14.51 -9.57
CA VAL A 105 9.08 -13.52 -10.36
C VAL A 105 7.68 -13.37 -9.79
N VAL A 106 7.33 -12.16 -9.38
CA VAL A 106 6.03 -11.83 -8.80
C VAL A 106 5.25 -10.98 -9.80
N THR A 107 4.00 -11.28 -9.95
CA THR A 107 3.00 -10.46 -10.62
C THR A 107 1.73 -10.43 -9.76
N TRP A 108 0.77 -9.61 -10.11
CA TRP A 108 -0.48 -9.47 -9.37
C TRP A 108 -1.65 -9.32 -10.33
N GLU A 109 -2.82 -9.65 -9.88
CA GLU A 109 -4.07 -9.37 -10.58
C GLU A 109 -5.08 -8.75 -9.60
N TYR A 110 -5.96 -7.95 -10.14
CA TYR A 110 -7.11 -7.42 -9.42
C TYR A 110 -8.31 -8.36 -9.62
N VAL A 111 -8.92 -8.79 -8.53
CA VAL A 111 -10.12 -9.61 -8.56
C VAL A 111 -11.31 -8.76 -8.13
N HIS A 112 -12.27 -8.57 -9.02
CA HIS A 112 -13.43 -7.71 -8.79
C HIS A 112 -14.45 -8.34 -7.83
N GLU A 113 -14.42 -9.66 -7.69
CA GLU A 113 -15.34 -10.36 -6.79
C GLU A 113 -14.72 -10.44 -5.39
N CYS A 114 -15.50 -10.02 -4.39
CA CYS A 114 -15.11 -10.14 -2.98
C CYS A 114 -14.89 -11.62 -2.65
N THR A 115 -13.66 -12.06 -2.74
CA THR A 115 -13.26 -13.38 -2.24
C THR A 115 -12.88 -13.22 -0.77
N SER A 116 -13.12 -14.25 0.02
CA SER A 116 -12.85 -14.24 1.47
C SER A 116 -11.36 -14.08 1.84
N LYS A 117 -10.47 -13.89 0.86
CA LYS A 117 -9.02 -13.89 1.04
C LYS A 117 -8.38 -12.65 0.39
N HIS A 118 -8.47 -11.54 1.10
CA HIS A 118 -7.76 -10.32 0.75
C HIS A 118 -6.23 -10.57 0.73
N LEU A 119 -5.54 -10.11 -0.32
CA LEU A 119 -4.09 -10.27 -0.51
C LEU A 119 -3.59 -11.72 -0.43
N LEU A 120 -4.30 -12.62 -1.08
CA LEU A 120 -3.87 -14.01 -1.19
C LEU A 120 -2.57 -14.08 -2.01
N ILE A 121 -1.53 -14.69 -1.42
CA ILE A 121 -0.28 -14.98 -2.10
C ILE A 121 -0.26 -16.46 -2.43
N GLU A 122 -0.21 -16.79 -3.71
CA GLU A 122 -0.18 -18.16 -4.21
C GLU A 122 1.12 -18.43 -4.97
N ASP A 123 1.73 -19.60 -4.71
CA ASP A 123 2.81 -20.13 -5.55
C ASP A 123 2.18 -20.85 -6.74
N LEU A 124 2.42 -20.34 -7.94
CA LEU A 124 1.96 -21.01 -9.15
C LEU A 124 2.92 -22.14 -9.57
N PRO A 125 2.42 -23.23 -10.21
CA PRO A 125 3.27 -24.30 -10.71
C PRO A 125 4.40 -23.76 -11.58
N SER A 126 5.53 -24.42 -11.57
CA SER A 126 6.86 -23.98 -12.04
C SER A 126 7.00 -23.44 -13.47
N ASN A 127 5.95 -23.42 -14.25
CA ASN A 127 5.90 -22.82 -15.60
C ASN A 127 5.01 -21.59 -15.71
N THR A 128 4.47 -21.08 -14.60
CA THR A 128 3.53 -19.95 -14.60
C THR A 128 4.07 -18.84 -13.69
N LYS A 129 3.84 -17.61 -14.08
CA LYS A 129 4.17 -16.43 -13.28
C LYS A 129 3.39 -16.44 -11.96
N HIS A 130 4.02 -16.07 -10.85
CA HIS A 130 3.34 -15.94 -9.56
C HIS A 130 2.35 -14.77 -9.60
N TYR A 131 1.12 -14.99 -9.15
CA TYR A 131 0.09 -13.95 -9.07
C TYR A 131 -0.17 -13.59 -7.62
N ILE A 132 -0.33 -12.31 -7.36
CA ILE A 132 -0.94 -11.80 -6.14
C ILE A 132 -2.34 -11.37 -6.53
N LYS A 133 -3.34 -11.97 -5.89
CA LYS A 133 -4.73 -11.52 -6.01
C LYS A 133 -4.97 -10.42 -5.00
N THR A 134 -5.39 -9.27 -5.46
CA THR A 134 -5.85 -8.17 -4.62
C THR A 134 -7.34 -8.00 -4.84
N ASP A 135 -8.10 -8.09 -3.76
CA ASP A 135 -9.53 -7.77 -3.74
C ASP A 135 -9.73 -6.26 -3.68
#